data_12c9a871a2ec5b3ba0ea2890023584ad
#
_entry.id   12c9a871a2ec5b3ba0ea2890023584ad
#
_cell.length_a   1.000
_cell.length_b   1.000
_cell.length_c   1.000
_cell.angle_alpha   90.00
_cell.angle_beta   90.00
_cell.angle_gamma   90.00
#
_symmetry.space_group_name_H-M   'P 1'
#
loop_
_entity.id
_entity.type
_entity.pdbx_description
1 polymer ?
#
loop_
_entity_poly.entity_id
_entity_poly.type
_entity_poly.pdbx_seq_one_letter_code
_entity_poly.pdbx_strand_id
1 'polypeptide(L)'
;TGEAVYLDFASAIHRYGIEQAKIHNIENASKEKIYDLGKAIVEAKYGNLFQMYEKIVDQNPYKTPMMIYPAVHYTMGGVWVDYNLMTTVEGLYCIGEANFSDHGANRLGASALMQGLADGYFVLPYTIGDYLSHEIRTGKIPTNTPEFDEAEKSVNDKINFFINNKGSHSVDYYHKRLGKIMWDKCGMSRNAQGLKEAMAEIKALREDFYKNVSVPGTANELNAELEKAGRVADFLELGELFAKDALERAESCGGHFREESVELDGEQKGEAKRNDVDFAFVSAWEFKGEPADAVLHKEQLEFNEIELKQRSYK
;
A
#
# COMPACT_ATOMS: atom_id res chain seq x y z
N THR A 1 5.66 18.02 -10.89
CA THR A 1 6.41 18.99 -11.72
C THR A 1 6.64 18.52 -13.16
N GLY A 2 6.49 17.21 -13.44
CA GLY A 2 6.77 16.61 -14.74
C GLY A 2 8.27 16.42 -15.03
N GLU A 3 9.12 16.60 -14.03
CA GLU A 3 10.56 16.40 -14.12
C GLU A 3 10.94 14.95 -13.82
N ALA A 4 11.92 14.42 -14.56
CA ALA A 4 12.49 13.11 -14.28
C ALA A 4 13.58 13.23 -13.20
N VAL A 5 13.63 12.25 -12.31
CA VAL A 5 14.65 12.16 -11.25
C VAL A 5 15.63 11.05 -11.57
N TYR A 6 16.92 11.33 -11.38
CA TYR A 6 18.00 10.41 -11.66
C TYR A 6 18.90 10.22 -10.45
N LEU A 7 19.39 9.00 -10.24
CA LEU A 7 20.47 8.69 -9.31
C LEU A 7 21.81 8.73 -10.06
N ASP A 8 22.66 9.68 -9.69
CA ASP A 8 24.01 9.81 -10.24
C ASP A 8 25.03 9.08 -9.34
N PHE A 9 25.50 7.94 -9.80
CA PHE A 9 26.54 7.17 -9.12
C PHE A 9 27.96 7.61 -9.51
N ALA A 10 28.15 8.36 -10.60
CA ALA A 10 29.48 8.82 -10.99
C ALA A 10 30.08 9.77 -9.95
N SER A 11 29.28 10.70 -9.42
CA SER A 11 29.67 11.59 -8.33
C SER A 11 29.96 10.82 -7.04
N ALA A 12 29.15 9.80 -6.72
CA ALA A 12 29.37 8.96 -5.55
C ALA A 12 30.67 8.13 -5.67
N ILE A 13 30.93 7.54 -6.84
CA ILE A 13 32.17 6.80 -7.13
C ILE A 13 33.39 7.70 -6.94
N HIS A 14 33.37 8.91 -7.47
CA HIS A 14 34.45 9.84 -7.31
C HIS A 14 34.69 10.21 -5.84
N ARG A 15 33.65 10.51 -5.08
CA ARG A 15 33.72 10.83 -3.65
C ARG A 15 34.32 9.68 -2.84
N TYR A 16 33.79 8.46 -3.00
CA TYR A 16 34.28 7.27 -2.32
C TYR A 16 35.74 6.94 -2.73
N GLY A 17 36.10 7.16 -3.99
CA GLY A 17 37.45 6.97 -4.47
C GLY A 17 38.47 7.88 -3.78
N ILE A 18 38.12 9.15 -3.61
CA ILE A 18 38.98 10.11 -2.84
C ILE A 18 39.12 9.68 -1.39
N GLU A 19 37.99 9.26 -0.78
CA GLU A 19 37.99 8.81 0.62
C GLU A 19 38.86 7.56 0.80
N GLN A 20 38.76 6.57 -0.07
CA GLN A 20 39.59 5.37 -0.04
C GLN A 20 41.07 5.66 -0.31
N ALA A 21 41.38 6.56 -1.22
CA ALA A 21 42.75 6.98 -1.46
C ALA A 21 43.38 7.59 -0.18
N LYS A 22 42.64 8.38 0.59
CA LYS A 22 43.06 8.91 1.87
C LYS A 22 43.27 7.81 2.91
N ILE A 23 42.31 6.90 3.06
CA ILE A 23 42.37 5.77 4.00
C ILE A 23 43.62 4.90 3.74
N HIS A 24 43.93 4.67 2.48
CA HIS A 24 45.08 3.86 2.07
C HIS A 24 46.38 4.64 1.91
N ASN A 25 46.44 5.93 2.33
CA ASN A 25 47.60 6.81 2.22
C ASN A 25 48.20 6.87 0.79
N ILE A 26 47.35 6.87 -0.24
CA ILE A 26 47.78 6.98 -1.63
C ILE A 26 47.90 8.46 -1.99
N GLU A 27 49.11 8.99 -1.91
CA GLU A 27 49.41 10.37 -2.32
C GLU A 27 49.33 10.52 -3.84
N ASN A 28 48.76 11.62 -4.34
CA ASN A 28 48.64 11.93 -5.77
C ASN A 28 47.99 10.83 -6.62
N ALA A 29 46.94 10.20 -6.09
CA ALA A 29 46.19 9.19 -6.84
C ALA A 29 45.68 9.73 -8.19
N SER A 30 45.93 8.98 -9.27
CA SER A 30 45.41 9.33 -10.60
C SER A 30 43.87 9.29 -10.60
N LYS A 31 43.24 9.98 -11.56
CA LYS A 31 41.76 9.94 -11.74
C LYS A 31 41.23 8.51 -11.94
N GLU A 32 41.99 7.69 -12.67
CA GLU A 32 41.68 6.30 -12.90
C GLU A 32 41.70 5.49 -11.60
N LYS A 33 42.76 5.67 -10.80
CA LYS A 33 42.88 5.00 -9.49
C LYS A 33 41.76 5.40 -8.55
N ILE A 34 41.39 6.68 -8.51
CA ILE A 34 40.27 7.19 -7.71
C ILE A 34 38.95 6.52 -8.19
N TYR A 35 38.74 6.46 -9.52
CA TYR A 35 37.57 5.80 -10.08
C TYR A 35 37.49 4.32 -9.67
N ASP A 36 38.58 3.56 -9.83
CA ASP A 36 38.62 2.13 -9.53
C ASP A 36 38.31 1.85 -8.04
N LEU A 37 38.94 2.64 -7.14
CA LEU A 37 38.69 2.52 -5.70
C LEU A 37 37.22 2.80 -5.34
N GLY A 38 36.64 3.85 -5.88
CA GLY A 38 35.25 4.21 -5.63
C GLY A 38 34.27 3.23 -6.26
N LYS A 39 34.57 2.77 -7.48
CA LYS A 39 33.77 1.76 -8.18
C LYS A 39 33.71 0.46 -7.39
N ALA A 40 34.84 -0.01 -6.83
CA ALA A 40 34.87 -1.23 -6.05
C ALA A 40 33.93 -1.16 -4.82
N ILE A 41 33.84 -0.01 -4.15
CA ILE A 41 32.91 0.21 -3.02
C ILE A 41 31.47 0.16 -3.49
N VAL A 42 31.15 0.87 -4.56
CA VAL A 42 29.78 0.91 -5.12
C VAL A 42 29.36 -0.45 -5.65
N GLU A 43 30.26 -1.17 -6.32
CA GLU A 43 30.03 -2.50 -6.88
C GLU A 43 29.79 -3.53 -5.78
N ALA A 44 30.57 -3.52 -4.72
CA ALA A 44 30.37 -4.40 -3.56
C ALA A 44 28.98 -4.21 -2.92
N LYS A 45 28.47 -2.97 -2.94
CA LYS A 45 27.19 -2.62 -2.31
C LYS A 45 25.99 -2.76 -3.25
N TYR A 46 26.13 -2.39 -4.52
CA TYR A 46 25.02 -2.25 -5.47
C TYR A 46 25.20 -3.01 -6.79
N GLY A 47 26.28 -3.80 -6.95
CA GLY A 47 26.62 -4.45 -8.22
C GLY A 47 25.50 -5.31 -8.79
N ASN A 48 24.79 -6.08 -7.93
CA ASN A 48 23.66 -6.89 -8.35
C ASN A 48 22.50 -6.05 -8.90
N LEU A 49 22.23 -4.90 -8.25
CA LEU A 49 21.17 -3.97 -8.70
C LEU A 49 21.53 -3.37 -10.06
N PHE A 50 22.80 -3.01 -10.26
CA PHE A 50 23.28 -2.44 -11.52
C PHE A 50 23.21 -3.45 -12.68
N GLN A 51 23.59 -4.71 -12.43
CA GLN A 51 23.42 -5.78 -13.42
C GLN A 51 21.95 -5.99 -13.81
N MET A 52 21.06 -5.98 -12.83
CA MET A 52 19.62 -6.12 -13.08
C MET A 52 19.09 -4.93 -13.90
N TYR A 53 19.46 -3.71 -13.53
CA TYR A 53 19.06 -2.49 -14.24
C TYR A 53 19.57 -2.51 -15.69
N GLU A 54 20.85 -2.83 -15.89
CA GLU A 54 21.45 -2.93 -17.24
C GLU A 54 20.74 -3.97 -18.10
N LYS A 55 20.36 -5.12 -17.54
CA LYS A 55 19.60 -6.15 -18.27
C LYS A 55 18.19 -5.71 -18.67
N ILE A 56 17.55 -4.85 -17.88
CA ILE A 56 16.17 -4.40 -18.12
C ILE A 56 16.14 -3.18 -19.05
N VAL A 57 17.06 -2.24 -18.85
CA VAL A 57 17.02 -0.90 -19.48
C VAL A 57 18.09 -0.73 -20.56
N ASP A 58 19.05 -1.64 -20.68
CA ASP A 58 20.23 -1.57 -21.56
C ASP A 58 21.08 -0.30 -21.33
N GLN A 59 21.17 0.13 -20.06
CA GLN A 59 21.98 1.27 -19.64
C GLN A 59 22.89 0.89 -18.47
N ASN A 60 24.17 1.26 -18.57
CA ASN A 60 25.14 0.97 -17.52
C ASN A 60 25.17 2.07 -16.44
N PRO A 61 24.75 1.78 -15.17
CA PRO A 61 24.67 2.78 -14.11
C PRO A 61 26.01 3.40 -13.69
N TYR A 62 27.13 2.75 -14.00
CA TYR A 62 28.45 3.34 -13.77
C TYR A 62 28.78 4.48 -14.74
N LYS A 63 28.06 4.57 -15.85
CA LYS A 63 28.33 5.55 -16.93
C LYS A 63 27.19 6.54 -17.12
N THR A 64 25.95 6.10 -16.88
CA THR A 64 24.74 6.88 -17.13
C THR A 64 23.91 6.91 -15.86
N PRO A 65 23.43 8.08 -15.41
CA PRO A 65 22.54 8.16 -14.25
C PRO A 65 21.29 7.29 -14.42
N MET A 66 20.93 6.58 -13.35
CA MET A 66 19.73 5.71 -13.33
C MET A 66 18.49 6.58 -13.19
N MET A 67 17.56 6.46 -14.13
CA MET A 67 16.23 7.07 -13.97
C MET A 67 15.44 6.32 -12.90
N ILE A 68 14.91 7.05 -11.94
CA ILE A 68 14.05 6.51 -10.91
C ILE A 68 12.65 7.12 -10.99
N TYR A 69 11.68 6.34 -10.54
CA TYR A 69 10.29 6.77 -10.46
C TYR A 69 9.69 6.28 -9.15
N PRO A 70 9.00 7.13 -8.39
CA PRO A 70 8.29 6.69 -7.21
C PRO A 70 7.14 5.76 -7.61
N ALA A 71 7.07 4.60 -6.97
CA ALA A 71 6.02 3.62 -7.18
C ALA A 71 5.44 3.20 -5.83
N VAL A 72 4.14 2.92 -5.80
CA VAL A 72 3.50 2.34 -4.62
C VAL A 72 4.06 0.93 -4.43
N HIS A 73 4.64 0.69 -3.27
CA HIS A 73 5.21 -0.60 -2.90
C HIS A 73 4.35 -1.33 -1.88
N TYR A 74 3.77 -0.58 -0.93
CA TYR A 74 3.04 -1.12 0.19
C TYR A 74 1.93 -0.15 0.61
N THR A 75 0.73 -0.68 0.84
CA THR A 75 -0.37 0.09 1.41
C THR A 75 -0.55 -0.31 2.87
N MET A 76 -0.18 0.57 3.78
CA MET A 76 -0.39 0.36 5.22
C MET A 76 -1.86 0.51 5.54
N GLY A 77 -2.34 -0.33 6.45
CA GLY A 77 -3.74 -0.47 6.75
C GLY A 77 -4.32 -1.77 6.16
N GLY A 78 -5.55 -2.06 6.44
CA GLY A 78 -6.21 -3.29 6.02
C GLY A 78 -7.40 -3.63 6.91
N VAL A 79 -7.76 -4.89 6.98
CA VAL A 79 -8.86 -5.37 7.81
C VAL A 79 -8.49 -5.24 9.29
N TRP A 80 -9.37 -4.64 10.07
CA TRP A 80 -9.19 -4.60 11.53
C TRP A 80 -9.22 -6.01 12.13
N VAL A 81 -8.32 -6.28 13.03
CA VAL A 81 -8.24 -7.53 13.81
C VAL A 81 -7.94 -7.24 15.27
N ASP A 82 -8.35 -8.14 16.15
CA ASP A 82 -7.92 -8.12 17.53
C ASP A 82 -6.48 -8.66 17.71
N TYR A 83 -5.99 -8.72 18.96
CA TYR A 83 -4.65 -9.25 19.26
C TYR A 83 -4.50 -10.75 18.95
N ASN A 84 -5.59 -11.46 18.68
CA ASN A 84 -5.59 -12.85 18.24
C ASN A 84 -5.69 -12.98 16.73
N LEU A 85 -5.59 -11.88 15.97
CA LEU A 85 -5.70 -11.78 14.52
C LEU A 85 -7.10 -12.16 13.97
N MET A 86 -8.11 -12.18 14.85
CA MET A 86 -9.48 -12.45 14.45
C MET A 86 -10.19 -11.14 14.07
N THR A 87 -10.91 -11.17 12.96
CA THR A 87 -11.72 -10.03 12.50
C THR A 87 -13.00 -9.89 13.33
N THR A 88 -13.85 -8.92 13.00
CA THR A 88 -15.20 -8.82 13.59
C THR A 88 -16.15 -9.95 13.17
N VAL A 89 -15.75 -10.78 12.21
CA VAL A 89 -16.46 -12.00 11.82
C VAL A 89 -15.80 -13.17 12.54
N GLU A 90 -16.56 -13.81 13.43
CA GLU A 90 -16.06 -14.93 14.25
C GLU A 90 -15.53 -16.08 13.37
N GLY A 91 -14.32 -16.57 13.68
CA GLY A 91 -13.64 -17.62 12.93
C GLY A 91 -12.94 -17.14 11.66
N LEU A 92 -13.03 -15.87 11.30
CA LEU A 92 -12.29 -15.28 10.18
C LEU A 92 -11.07 -14.51 10.69
N TYR A 93 -9.90 -14.94 10.25
CA TYR A 93 -8.60 -14.35 10.64
C TYR A 93 -7.98 -13.61 9.47
N CYS A 94 -7.25 -12.53 9.76
CA CYS A 94 -6.52 -11.78 8.76
C CYS A 94 -5.08 -11.55 9.25
N ILE A 95 -4.10 -11.93 8.43
CA ILE A 95 -2.68 -11.88 8.79
C ILE A 95 -1.86 -11.13 7.75
N GLY A 96 -0.65 -10.71 8.15
CA GLY A 96 0.30 -10.03 7.27
C GLY A 96 -0.23 -8.72 6.74
N GLU A 97 0.08 -8.41 5.50
CA GLU A 97 -0.26 -7.12 4.88
C GLU A 97 -1.76 -6.89 4.64
N ALA A 98 -2.58 -7.93 4.79
CA ALA A 98 -4.03 -7.81 4.61
C ALA A 98 -4.73 -7.28 5.87
N ASN A 99 -4.12 -7.37 7.05
CA ASN A 99 -4.66 -6.75 8.25
C ASN A 99 -4.22 -5.29 8.39
N PHE A 100 -4.84 -4.55 9.32
CA PHE A 100 -4.56 -3.13 9.52
C PHE A 100 -3.14 -2.83 10.02
N SER A 101 -2.43 -3.85 10.42
CA SER A 101 -1.02 -3.92 10.77
C SER A 101 -0.57 -3.04 11.95
N ASP A 102 0.48 -3.49 12.61
CA ASP A 102 1.18 -2.82 13.71
C ASP A 102 2.30 -1.86 13.24
N HIS A 103 2.38 -1.59 11.94
CA HIS A 103 3.39 -0.67 11.39
C HIS A 103 3.09 0.81 11.65
N GLY A 104 1.91 1.13 12.10
CA GLY A 104 1.48 2.51 12.25
C GLY A 104 1.46 3.24 10.90
N ALA A 105 1.80 4.53 10.95
CA ALA A 105 1.75 5.38 9.77
C ALA A 105 2.95 5.23 8.82
N ASN A 106 4.01 4.54 9.22
CA ASN A 106 5.23 4.42 8.41
C ASN A 106 5.96 3.09 8.63
N ARG A 107 5.77 2.15 7.73
CA ARG A 107 6.45 0.86 7.76
C ARG A 107 7.95 0.99 7.54
N LEU A 108 8.73 0.37 8.41
CA LEU A 108 10.17 0.24 8.22
C LEU A 108 10.50 -0.82 7.15
N GLY A 109 11.64 -0.66 6.49
CA GLY A 109 12.11 -1.63 5.50
C GLY A 109 12.22 -3.04 6.08
N ALA A 110 11.77 -4.05 5.32
CA ALA A 110 11.71 -5.47 5.66
C ALA A 110 10.74 -5.87 6.80
N SER A 111 10.14 -4.95 7.54
CA SER A 111 9.26 -5.29 8.68
C SER A 111 7.95 -5.94 8.27
N ALA A 112 7.44 -5.73 7.04
CA ALA A 112 6.23 -6.38 6.56
C ALA A 112 6.36 -7.92 6.48
N LEU A 113 7.48 -8.42 5.94
CA LEU A 113 7.74 -9.86 5.92
C LEU A 113 7.91 -10.41 7.34
N MET A 114 8.56 -9.66 8.23
CA MET A 114 8.72 -10.04 9.63
C MET A 114 7.36 -10.15 10.34
N GLN A 115 6.46 -9.21 10.12
CA GLN A 115 5.10 -9.26 10.63
C GLN A 115 4.37 -10.51 10.12
N GLY A 116 4.31 -10.70 8.79
CA GLY A 116 3.62 -11.86 8.21
C GLY A 116 4.15 -13.21 8.72
N LEU A 117 5.46 -13.31 8.96
CA LEU A 117 6.06 -14.50 9.57
C LEU A 117 5.69 -14.62 11.05
N ALA A 118 5.69 -13.52 11.81
CA ALA A 118 5.30 -13.52 13.21
C ALA A 118 3.82 -13.93 13.38
N ASP A 119 2.95 -13.33 12.61
CA ASP A 119 1.52 -13.66 12.59
C ASP A 119 1.29 -15.14 12.27
N GLY A 120 1.92 -15.65 11.19
CA GLY A 120 1.72 -16.99 10.70
C GLY A 120 2.37 -18.10 11.57
N TYR A 121 3.53 -17.83 12.17
CA TYR A 121 4.27 -18.84 12.93
C TYR A 121 4.06 -18.78 14.45
N PHE A 122 3.86 -17.58 15.00
CA PHE A 122 3.83 -17.40 16.45
C PHE A 122 2.46 -17.07 17.01
N VAL A 123 1.56 -16.46 16.23
CA VAL A 123 0.22 -16.09 16.72
C VAL A 123 -0.84 -17.05 16.21
N LEU A 124 -0.99 -17.17 14.90
CA LEU A 124 -2.10 -17.90 14.27
C LEU A 124 -2.27 -19.36 14.73
N PRO A 125 -1.20 -20.17 14.92
CA PRO A 125 -1.37 -21.56 15.37
C PRO A 125 -2.03 -21.65 16.74
N TYR A 126 -1.74 -20.70 17.63
CA TYR A 126 -2.33 -20.69 18.98
C TYR A 126 -3.77 -20.21 18.93
N THR A 127 -4.06 -19.15 18.20
CA THR A 127 -5.42 -18.58 18.13
C THR A 127 -6.40 -19.51 17.43
N ILE A 128 -5.99 -20.20 16.36
CA ILE A 128 -6.80 -21.23 15.71
C ILE A 128 -7.01 -22.42 16.65
N GLY A 129 -5.94 -22.87 17.31
CA GLY A 129 -6.01 -23.96 18.27
C GLY A 129 -6.96 -23.67 19.43
N ASP A 130 -6.92 -22.46 19.98
CA ASP A 130 -7.81 -22.00 21.03
C ASP A 130 -9.26 -21.95 20.54
N TYR A 131 -9.52 -21.30 19.42
CA TYR A 131 -10.85 -21.23 18.81
C TYR A 131 -11.45 -22.61 18.57
N LEU A 132 -10.70 -23.51 17.94
CA LEU A 132 -11.15 -24.87 17.62
C LEU A 132 -11.30 -25.74 18.87
N SER A 133 -10.63 -25.43 19.99
CA SER A 133 -10.75 -26.22 21.22
C SER A 133 -12.18 -26.27 21.74
N HIS A 134 -12.94 -25.19 21.53
CA HIS A 134 -14.35 -25.09 21.89
C HIS A 134 -15.25 -25.87 20.92
N GLU A 135 -14.77 -26.16 19.70
CA GLU A 135 -15.52 -26.79 18.61
C GLU A 135 -15.15 -28.28 18.42
N ILE A 136 -14.24 -28.84 19.21
CA ILE A 136 -13.74 -30.24 19.03
C ILE A 136 -14.89 -31.27 19.02
N ARG A 137 -15.97 -31.01 19.72
CA ARG A 137 -17.13 -31.90 19.82
C ARG A 137 -18.25 -31.52 18.86
N THR A 138 -18.12 -30.45 18.16
CA THR A 138 -19.10 -29.99 17.17
C THR A 138 -18.96 -30.89 15.92
N GLY A 139 -20.05 -31.48 15.47
CA GLY A 139 -20.09 -32.26 14.24
C GLY A 139 -19.80 -31.42 13.00
N LYS A 140 -19.55 -32.05 11.88
CA LYS A 140 -19.44 -31.32 10.61
C LYS A 140 -20.73 -30.55 10.33
N ILE A 141 -20.62 -29.27 10.06
CA ILE A 141 -21.74 -28.45 9.60
C ILE A 141 -22.19 -28.97 8.23
N PRO A 142 -23.45 -29.36 8.04
CA PRO A 142 -23.95 -29.78 6.74
C PRO A 142 -23.97 -28.60 5.76
N THR A 143 -23.53 -28.85 4.53
CA THR A 143 -23.47 -27.79 3.50
C THR A 143 -24.76 -27.63 2.71
N ASN A 144 -25.79 -28.40 3.03
CA ASN A 144 -27.13 -28.35 2.41
C ASN A 144 -28.11 -27.52 3.25
N THR A 145 -27.65 -26.40 3.78
CA THR A 145 -28.48 -25.46 4.53
C THR A 145 -28.77 -24.20 3.71
N PRO A 146 -29.84 -23.46 4.03
CA PRO A 146 -30.20 -22.24 3.31
C PRO A 146 -29.09 -21.19 3.21
N GLU A 147 -28.22 -21.13 4.24
CA GLU A 147 -27.11 -20.16 4.28
C GLU A 147 -26.06 -20.45 3.19
N PHE A 148 -25.78 -21.73 2.92
CA PHE A 148 -24.88 -22.11 1.81
C PHE A 148 -25.53 -21.85 0.44
N ASP A 149 -26.83 -22.14 0.29
CA ASP A 149 -27.59 -21.88 -0.93
C ASP A 149 -27.64 -20.36 -1.21
N GLU A 150 -27.82 -19.52 -0.19
CA GLU A 150 -27.84 -18.07 -0.29
C GLU A 150 -26.46 -17.53 -0.70
N ALA A 151 -25.39 -18.04 -0.08
CA ALA A 151 -24.01 -17.64 -0.42
C ALA A 151 -23.68 -18.01 -1.88
N GLU A 152 -23.98 -19.24 -2.30
CA GLU A 152 -23.77 -19.69 -3.68
C GLU A 152 -24.58 -18.83 -4.67
N LYS A 153 -25.85 -18.56 -4.35
CA LYS A 153 -26.70 -17.70 -5.17
C LYS A 153 -26.11 -16.29 -5.30
N SER A 154 -25.65 -15.70 -4.22
CA SER A 154 -25.05 -14.36 -4.21
C SER A 154 -23.84 -14.27 -5.15
N VAL A 155 -22.96 -15.27 -5.10
CA VAL A 155 -21.79 -15.36 -5.99
C VAL A 155 -22.22 -15.51 -7.46
N ASN A 156 -23.16 -16.42 -7.71
CA ASN A 156 -23.69 -16.65 -9.06
C ASN A 156 -24.40 -15.41 -9.63
N ASP A 157 -25.14 -14.68 -8.82
CA ASP A 157 -25.79 -13.44 -9.23
C ASP A 157 -24.77 -12.38 -9.64
N LYS A 158 -23.67 -12.22 -8.87
CA LYS A 158 -22.57 -11.31 -9.20
C LYS A 158 -21.86 -11.71 -10.51
N ILE A 159 -21.57 -12.99 -10.69
CA ILE A 159 -20.97 -13.52 -11.93
C ILE A 159 -21.89 -13.27 -13.13
N ASN A 160 -23.15 -13.65 -13.01
CA ASN A 160 -24.16 -13.49 -14.06
C ASN A 160 -24.37 -12.02 -14.43
N PHE A 161 -24.33 -11.13 -13.44
CA PHE A 161 -24.40 -9.69 -13.67
C PHE A 161 -23.27 -9.25 -14.61
N PHE A 162 -21.99 -9.55 -14.29
CA PHE A 162 -20.86 -9.13 -15.11
C PHE A 162 -20.87 -9.73 -16.52
N ILE A 163 -21.19 -11.01 -16.66
CA ILE A 163 -21.21 -11.69 -17.95
C ILE A 163 -22.34 -11.19 -18.86
N ASN A 164 -23.50 -10.87 -18.27
CA ASN A 164 -24.67 -10.42 -19.03
C ASN A 164 -24.71 -8.91 -19.25
N ASN A 165 -23.93 -8.14 -18.51
CA ASN A 165 -23.84 -6.70 -18.72
C ASN A 165 -23.12 -6.39 -20.04
N LYS A 166 -23.81 -5.75 -20.99
CA LYS A 166 -23.31 -5.44 -22.33
C LYS A 166 -23.01 -3.96 -22.47
N GLY A 167 -22.27 -3.43 -21.50
CA GLY A 167 -21.84 -2.06 -21.50
C GLY A 167 -20.86 -1.72 -22.63
N SER A 168 -20.43 -0.47 -22.68
CA SER A 168 -19.59 0.08 -23.73
C SER A 168 -18.11 0.14 -23.40
N HIS A 169 -17.73 -0.10 -22.13
CA HIS A 169 -16.36 0.08 -21.65
C HIS A 169 -15.79 -1.22 -21.08
N SER A 170 -14.50 -1.46 -21.39
CA SER A 170 -13.77 -2.59 -20.82
C SER A 170 -13.48 -2.40 -19.32
N VAL A 171 -13.19 -3.48 -18.63
CA VAL A 171 -12.73 -3.45 -17.23
C VAL A 171 -11.47 -2.59 -17.07
N ASP A 172 -10.54 -2.67 -18.03
CA ASP A 172 -9.31 -1.84 -18.05
C ASP A 172 -9.58 -0.33 -18.13
N TYR A 173 -10.63 0.08 -18.81
CA TYR A 173 -11.03 1.48 -18.85
C TYR A 173 -11.31 2.02 -17.44
N TYR A 174 -12.08 1.28 -16.66
CA TYR A 174 -12.41 1.67 -15.28
C TYR A 174 -11.23 1.61 -14.35
N HIS A 175 -10.41 0.55 -14.44
CA HIS A 175 -9.21 0.41 -13.65
C HIS A 175 -8.24 1.59 -13.87
N LYS A 176 -7.99 1.95 -15.12
CA LYS A 176 -7.12 3.09 -15.48
C LYS A 176 -7.68 4.43 -15.02
N ARG A 177 -8.98 4.62 -15.12
CA ARG A 177 -9.62 5.86 -14.65
C ARG A 177 -9.57 5.99 -13.13
N LEU A 178 -9.88 4.91 -12.41
CA LEU A 178 -9.71 4.88 -10.96
C LEU A 178 -8.24 5.16 -10.57
N GLY A 179 -7.30 4.47 -11.20
CA GLY A 179 -5.87 4.67 -10.97
C GLY A 179 -5.44 6.12 -11.17
N LYS A 180 -5.99 6.80 -12.19
CA LYS A 180 -5.68 8.22 -12.41
C LYS A 180 -6.25 9.12 -11.33
N ILE A 181 -7.49 8.91 -10.88
CA ILE A 181 -8.08 9.66 -9.77
C ILE A 181 -7.25 9.47 -8.49
N MET A 182 -6.94 8.22 -8.17
CA MET A 182 -6.12 7.90 -6.99
C MET A 182 -4.73 8.51 -7.05
N TRP A 183 -4.09 8.46 -8.23
CA TRP A 183 -2.77 9.07 -8.44
C TRP A 183 -2.80 10.59 -8.27
N ASP A 184 -3.74 11.24 -8.93
CA ASP A 184 -3.78 12.71 -8.99
C ASP A 184 -4.21 13.33 -7.65
N LYS A 185 -5.11 12.67 -6.89
CA LYS A 185 -5.80 13.26 -5.73
C LYS A 185 -5.55 12.56 -4.39
N CYS A 186 -5.19 11.29 -4.41
CA CYS A 186 -4.91 10.48 -3.23
C CYS A 186 -3.45 9.99 -3.17
N GLY A 187 -2.59 10.50 -4.04
CA GLY A 187 -1.18 10.11 -4.15
C GLY A 187 -0.32 10.59 -2.99
N MET A 188 0.95 10.92 -3.27
CA MET A 188 1.94 11.29 -2.25
C MET A 188 1.64 12.60 -1.54
N SER A 189 1.02 13.57 -2.22
CA SER A 189 0.62 14.86 -1.66
C SER A 189 -0.88 15.03 -1.83
N ARG A 190 -1.57 15.32 -0.75
CA ARG A 190 -3.04 15.33 -0.65
C ARG A 190 -3.52 16.66 -0.07
N ASN A 191 -4.69 17.10 -0.50
CA ASN A 191 -5.37 18.22 0.13
C ASN A 191 -6.87 17.95 0.25
N ALA A 192 -7.54 18.67 1.15
CA ALA A 192 -8.95 18.45 1.45
C ALA A 192 -9.86 18.58 0.24
N GLN A 193 -9.57 19.53 -0.65
CA GLN A 193 -10.38 19.74 -1.85
C GLN A 193 -10.24 18.58 -2.83
N GLY A 194 -9.00 18.14 -3.12
CA GLY A 194 -8.73 17.02 -4.00
C GLY A 194 -9.32 15.71 -3.49
N LEU A 195 -9.27 15.46 -2.16
CA LEU A 195 -9.88 14.26 -1.56
C LEU A 195 -11.41 14.25 -1.68
N LYS A 196 -12.07 15.39 -1.48
CA LYS A 196 -13.54 15.52 -1.70
C LYS A 196 -13.91 15.29 -3.16
N GLU A 197 -13.15 15.83 -4.08
CA GLU A 197 -13.34 15.60 -5.52
C GLU A 197 -13.12 14.13 -5.87
N ALA A 198 -12.06 13.49 -5.32
CA ALA A 198 -11.80 12.06 -5.53
C ALA A 198 -13.00 11.20 -5.11
N MET A 199 -13.54 11.42 -3.92
CA MET A 199 -14.73 10.69 -3.45
C MET A 199 -15.91 10.85 -4.42
N ALA A 200 -16.19 12.07 -4.87
CA ALA A 200 -17.29 12.31 -5.81
C ALA A 200 -17.05 11.64 -7.18
N GLU A 201 -15.84 11.75 -7.71
CA GLU A 201 -15.47 11.14 -8.99
C GLU A 201 -15.46 9.61 -8.94
N ILE A 202 -14.95 9.01 -7.84
CA ILE A 202 -14.94 7.55 -7.66
C ILE A 202 -16.37 7.03 -7.54
N LYS A 203 -17.23 7.70 -6.78
CA LYS A 203 -18.64 7.33 -6.68
C LYS A 203 -19.33 7.35 -8.05
N ALA A 204 -19.16 8.43 -8.81
CA ALA A 204 -19.72 8.53 -10.17
C ALA A 204 -19.14 7.45 -11.11
N LEU A 205 -17.83 7.16 -11.01
CA LEU A 205 -17.18 6.10 -11.78
C LEU A 205 -17.70 4.72 -11.41
N ARG A 206 -17.97 4.45 -10.13
CA ARG A 206 -18.57 3.20 -9.64
C ARG A 206 -20.00 3.02 -10.17
N GLU A 207 -20.80 4.06 -10.14
CA GLU A 207 -22.15 4.02 -10.71
C GLU A 207 -22.13 3.76 -12.23
N ASP A 208 -21.19 4.38 -12.95
CA ASP A 208 -21.00 4.15 -14.38
C ASP A 208 -20.46 2.73 -14.66
N PHE A 209 -19.56 2.21 -13.83
CA PHE A 209 -19.03 0.85 -13.93
C PHE A 209 -20.15 -0.18 -13.92
N TYR A 210 -21.04 -0.14 -12.94
CA TYR A 210 -22.15 -1.10 -12.86
C TYR A 210 -23.16 -0.96 -14.01
N LYS A 211 -23.25 0.20 -14.65
CA LYS A 211 -24.14 0.40 -15.82
C LYS A 211 -23.49 -0.02 -17.14
N ASN A 212 -22.18 0.24 -17.29
CA ASN A 212 -21.54 0.28 -18.61
C ASN A 212 -20.32 -0.63 -18.75
N VAL A 213 -19.96 -1.44 -17.74
CA VAL A 213 -18.86 -2.41 -17.87
C VAL A 213 -19.25 -3.53 -18.83
N SER A 214 -18.29 -3.96 -19.65
CA SER A 214 -18.43 -5.12 -20.55
C SER A 214 -17.33 -6.13 -20.24
N VAL A 215 -17.73 -7.36 -19.94
CA VAL A 215 -16.84 -8.49 -19.68
C VAL A 215 -17.01 -9.50 -20.82
N PRO A 216 -15.96 -9.74 -21.63
CA PRO A 216 -16.00 -10.74 -22.69
C PRO A 216 -15.89 -12.16 -22.10
N GLY A 217 -16.25 -13.16 -22.89
CA GLY A 217 -16.18 -14.58 -22.51
C GLY A 217 -17.40 -15.09 -21.79
N THR A 218 -17.27 -16.20 -21.11
CA THR A 218 -18.34 -16.90 -20.38
C THR A 218 -17.94 -17.18 -18.93
N ALA A 219 -18.90 -17.62 -18.13
CA ALA A 219 -18.66 -18.05 -16.74
C ALA A 219 -18.13 -19.50 -16.63
N ASN A 220 -18.17 -20.28 -17.72
CA ASN A 220 -17.87 -21.72 -17.71
C ASN A 220 -16.42 -22.04 -18.06
N GLU A 221 -15.57 -21.04 -18.17
CA GLU A 221 -14.15 -21.15 -18.50
C GLU A 221 -13.32 -20.24 -17.59
N LEU A 222 -12.01 -20.42 -17.59
CA LEU A 222 -11.10 -19.47 -16.93
C LEU A 222 -11.19 -18.11 -17.62
N ASN A 223 -11.83 -17.16 -16.96
CA ASN A 223 -12.09 -15.82 -17.50
C ASN A 223 -11.39 -14.74 -16.67
N ALA A 224 -10.20 -14.35 -17.09
CA ALA A 224 -9.40 -13.33 -16.40
C ALA A 224 -10.07 -11.94 -16.38
N GLU A 225 -10.87 -11.60 -17.38
CA GLU A 225 -11.59 -10.32 -17.40
C GLU A 225 -12.76 -10.30 -16.40
N LEU A 226 -13.41 -11.44 -16.18
CA LEU A 226 -14.42 -11.60 -15.14
C LEU A 226 -13.82 -11.45 -13.73
N GLU A 227 -12.67 -12.09 -13.50
CA GLU A 227 -11.93 -11.98 -12.24
C GLU A 227 -11.49 -10.52 -12.00
N LYS A 228 -10.94 -9.86 -13.02
CA LYS A 228 -10.57 -8.46 -12.98
C LYS A 228 -11.77 -7.54 -12.72
N ALA A 229 -12.94 -7.83 -13.28
CA ALA A 229 -14.14 -7.04 -13.01
C ALA A 229 -14.56 -7.09 -11.54
N GLY A 230 -14.47 -8.25 -10.91
CA GLY A 230 -14.68 -8.40 -9.47
C GLY A 230 -13.72 -7.54 -8.65
N ARG A 231 -12.42 -7.59 -8.98
CA ARG A 231 -11.40 -6.76 -8.30
C ARG A 231 -11.61 -5.26 -8.49
N VAL A 232 -11.96 -4.83 -9.70
CA VAL A 232 -12.21 -3.40 -9.97
C VAL A 232 -13.43 -2.89 -9.20
N ALA A 233 -14.48 -3.73 -9.05
CA ALA A 233 -15.60 -3.41 -8.18
C ALA A 233 -15.16 -3.14 -6.74
N ASP A 234 -14.32 -4.03 -6.18
CA ASP A 234 -13.78 -3.90 -4.83
C ASP A 234 -12.85 -2.67 -4.71
N PHE A 235 -12.00 -2.40 -5.72
CA PHE A 235 -11.12 -1.23 -5.74
C PHE A 235 -11.87 0.10 -5.80
N LEU A 236 -13.04 0.15 -6.44
CA LEU A 236 -13.89 1.33 -6.47
C LEU A 236 -14.45 1.67 -5.07
N GLU A 237 -14.85 0.66 -4.31
CA GLU A 237 -15.29 0.84 -2.93
C GLU A 237 -14.13 1.22 -2.00
N LEU A 238 -13.02 0.49 -2.07
CA LEU A 238 -11.82 0.76 -1.26
C LEU A 238 -11.21 2.12 -1.59
N GLY A 239 -11.21 2.54 -2.84
CA GLY A 239 -10.70 3.86 -3.26
C GLY A 239 -11.49 5.01 -2.66
N GLU A 240 -12.82 4.90 -2.62
CA GLU A 240 -13.69 5.90 -1.99
C GLU A 240 -13.44 5.96 -0.47
N LEU A 241 -13.36 4.80 0.19
CA LEU A 241 -13.06 4.70 1.63
C LEU A 241 -11.67 5.23 1.96
N PHE A 242 -10.66 4.93 1.13
CA PHE A 242 -9.30 5.45 1.27
C PHE A 242 -9.27 6.99 1.23
N ALA A 243 -9.98 7.59 0.28
CA ALA A 243 -10.08 9.04 0.17
C ALA A 243 -10.83 9.66 1.37
N LYS A 244 -11.87 8.96 1.87
CA LYS A 244 -12.63 9.36 3.06
C LYS A 244 -11.77 9.37 4.32
N ASP A 245 -11.00 8.30 4.55
CA ASP A 245 -10.10 8.21 5.70
C ASP A 245 -8.98 9.25 5.63
N ALA A 246 -8.39 9.44 4.45
CA ALA A 246 -7.39 10.47 4.23
C ALA A 246 -7.92 11.90 4.43
N LEU A 247 -9.21 12.14 4.17
CA LEU A 247 -9.86 13.41 4.42
C LEU A 247 -10.12 13.66 5.92
N GLU A 248 -10.54 12.62 6.64
CA GLU A 248 -10.81 12.68 8.09
C GLU A 248 -9.54 12.96 8.88
N ARG A 249 -8.41 12.35 8.51
CA ARG A 249 -7.13 12.54 9.19
C ARG A 249 -6.44 13.82 8.73
N ALA A 250 -6.74 14.92 9.43
CA ALA A 250 -6.23 16.26 9.12
C ALA A 250 -4.85 16.54 9.75
N GLU A 251 -3.91 15.62 9.55
CA GLU A 251 -2.50 15.74 9.94
C GLU A 251 -1.60 15.22 8.81
N SER A 252 -0.28 15.37 8.94
CA SER A 252 0.69 14.66 8.13
C SER A 252 1.50 13.73 9.01
N CYS A 253 1.35 12.41 8.80
CA CYS A 253 2.01 11.38 9.60
C CYS A 253 2.44 10.21 8.73
N GLY A 254 3.73 9.87 8.75
CA GLY A 254 4.29 8.78 7.97
C GLY A 254 4.08 8.95 6.46
N GLY A 255 3.42 7.96 5.83
CA GLY A 255 3.07 8.01 4.42
C GLY A 255 1.86 8.89 4.07
N HIS A 256 1.12 9.36 5.07
CA HIS A 256 0.00 10.28 4.89
C HIS A 256 0.49 11.71 4.95
N PHE A 257 0.52 12.41 3.82
CA PHE A 257 0.95 13.80 3.73
C PHE A 257 -0.21 14.69 3.27
N ARG A 258 -0.57 15.67 4.11
CA ARG A 258 -1.59 16.68 3.85
C ARG A 258 -0.91 18.04 3.65
N GLU A 259 -1.16 18.67 2.51
CA GLU A 259 -0.59 20.00 2.16
C GLU A 259 -0.95 21.09 3.18
N GLU A 260 -2.08 20.95 3.86
CA GLU A 260 -2.52 21.85 4.92
C GLU A 260 -1.86 21.61 6.28
N SER A 261 -1.19 20.46 6.44
CA SER A 261 -0.57 20.03 7.70
C SER A 261 0.93 19.90 7.55
N VAL A 262 1.59 21.06 7.42
CA VAL A 262 3.04 21.19 7.29
C VAL A 262 3.55 22.24 8.27
N GLU A 263 4.84 22.15 8.63
CA GLU A 263 5.51 23.18 9.40
C GLU A 263 5.63 24.48 8.59
N LEU A 264 5.13 25.58 9.16
CA LEU A 264 5.02 26.86 8.44
C LEU A 264 6.29 27.69 8.52
N ASP A 265 7.09 27.54 9.60
CA ASP A 265 8.22 28.38 9.93
C ASP A 265 9.44 27.57 10.40
N GLY A 266 10.60 28.23 10.46
CA GLY A 266 11.82 27.65 11.00
C GLY A 266 12.57 26.74 10.01
N GLU A 267 13.50 25.94 10.55
CA GLU A 267 14.34 25.03 9.77
C GLU A 267 13.55 23.86 9.15
N GLN A 268 12.42 23.52 9.75
CA GLN A 268 11.54 22.41 9.32
C GLN A 268 10.41 22.87 8.40
N LYS A 269 10.44 24.09 7.93
CA LYS A 269 9.40 24.61 7.03
C LYS A 269 9.13 23.67 5.84
N GLY A 270 7.86 23.31 5.65
CA GLY A 270 7.39 22.41 4.61
C GLY A 270 7.53 20.91 4.95
N GLU A 271 8.07 20.55 6.11
CA GLU A 271 8.03 19.17 6.59
C GLU A 271 6.62 18.81 7.10
N ALA A 272 6.34 17.51 7.15
CA ALA A 272 5.11 16.97 7.66
C ALA A 272 4.87 17.37 9.12
N LYS A 273 3.67 17.87 9.40
CA LYS A 273 3.26 18.25 10.75
C LYS A 273 2.25 17.26 11.29
N ARG A 274 2.64 16.53 12.34
CA ARG A 274 1.76 15.64 13.09
C ARG A 274 0.88 16.43 14.08
N ASN A 275 -0.23 15.81 14.44
CA ASN A 275 -1.11 16.33 15.48
C ASN A 275 -1.47 15.19 16.45
N ASP A 276 -0.53 14.85 17.33
CA ASP A 276 -0.68 13.74 18.28
C ASP A 276 -1.76 14.01 19.33
N VAL A 277 -2.16 15.27 19.52
CA VAL A 277 -3.25 15.61 20.48
C VAL A 277 -4.60 15.10 19.98
N ASP A 278 -4.87 15.28 18.70
CA ASP A 278 -6.18 14.95 18.12
C ASP A 278 -6.19 13.62 17.37
N PHE A 279 -5.02 13.11 16.93
CA PHE A 279 -4.92 11.96 16.02
C PHE A 279 -4.07 10.78 16.54
N ALA A 280 -3.69 10.73 17.82
CA ALA A 280 -3.02 9.56 18.40
C ALA A 280 -3.98 8.37 18.58
N PHE A 281 -4.65 7.96 17.50
CA PHE A 281 -5.57 6.82 17.48
C PHE A 281 -5.48 6.04 16.17
N VAL A 282 -5.87 4.77 16.21
CA VAL A 282 -6.15 3.96 15.03
C VAL A 282 -7.58 4.25 14.55
N SER A 283 -7.73 4.46 13.24
CA SER A 283 -9.04 4.58 12.59
C SER A 283 -9.50 3.22 12.10
N ALA A 284 -10.70 2.79 12.48
CA ALA A 284 -11.35 1.60 11.94
C ALA A 284 -12.73 1.99 11.38
N TRP A 285 -12.94 1.75 10.10
CA TRP A 285 -14.18 2.07 9.41
C TRP A 285 -15.08 0.84 9.33
N GLU A 286 -16.22 0.88 9.98
CA GLU A 286 -17.24 -0.15 9.89
C GLU A 286 -18.09 0.07 8.64
N PHE A 287 -18.12 -0.92 7.75
CA PHE A 287 -18.92 -0.87 6.53
C PHE A 287 -20.42 -1.01 6.84
N LYS A 288 -21.24 -0.16 6.26
CA LYS A 288 -22.69 -0.12 6.44
C LYS A 288 -23.47 -0.27 5.12
N GLY A 289 -22.88 -0.93 4.14
CA GLY A 289 -23.48 -1.16 2.82
C GLY A 289 -22.95 -0.22 1.72
N GLU A 290 -22.56 0.99 2.08
CA GLU A 290 -21.93 1.96 1.17
C GLU A 290 -20.72 2.63 1.85
N PRO A 291 -19.63 2.96 1.11
CA PRO A 291 -18.48 3.67 1.67
C PRO A 291 -18.85 5.01 2.33
N ALA A 292 -19.84 5.71 1.75
CA ALA A 292 -20.31 6.99 2.29
C ALA A 292 -20.91 6.85 3.69
N ASP A 293 -21.56 5.72 3.99
CA ASP A 293 -22.27 5.44 5.24
C ASP A 293 -21.37 4.74 6.29
N ALA A 294 -20.10 4.46 5.94
CA ALA A 294 -19.16 3.83 6.86
C ALA A 294 -18.98 4.64 8.14
N VAL A 295 -18.97 3.95 9.28
CA VAL A 295 -18.87 4.53 10.63
C VAL A 295 -17.44 4.42 11.14
N LEU A 296 -16.89 5.54 11.59
CA LEU A 296 -15.54 5.60 12.14
C LEU A 296 -15.53 5.17 13.62
N HIS A 297 -14.73 4.16 13.91
CA HIS A 297 -14.35 3.79 15.28
C HIS A 297 -12.91 4.25 15.53
N LYS A 298 -12.63 4.74 16.73
CA LYS A 298 -11.32 5.23 17.14
C LYS A 298 -10.79 4.40 18.28
N GLU A 299 -9.60 3.85 18.14
CA GLU A 299 -8.89 3.14 19.19
C GLU A 299 -7.66 3.96 19.58
N GLN A 300 -7.60 4.39 20.84
CA GLN A 300 -6.52 5.23 21.31
C GLN A 300 -5.20 4.47 21.34
N LEU A 301 -4.13 5.10 20.84
CA LEU A 301 -2.79 4.55 20.91
C LEU A 301 -2.18 4.76 22.27
N GLU A 302 -1.56 3.71 22.82
CA GLU A 302 -0.79 3.74 24.07
C GLU A 302 0.67 3.31 23.78
N PHE A 303 1.64 4.10 24.27
CA PHE A 303 3.07 3.87 24.07
C PHE A 303 3.73 3.61 25.42
N ASN A 304 3.73 2.36 25.88
CA ASN A 304 4.26 1.98 27.19
C ASN A 304 5.78 1.82 27.21
N GLU A 305 6.38 1.40 26.08
CA GLU A 305 7.79 1.00 25.99
C GLU A 305 8.66 1.92 25.12
N ILE A 306 8.03 2.75 24.30
CA ILE A 306 8.71 3.63 23.35
C ILE A 306 8.13 5.04 23.40
N GLU A 307 8.99 6.02 23.13
CA GLU A 307 8.53 7.40 22.89
C GLU A 307 8.14 7.60 21.44
N LEU A 308 7.05 8.29 21.23
CA LEU A 308 6.60 8.71 19.92
C LEU A 308 7.53 9.82 19.38
N LYS A 309 8.23 9.56 18.29
CA LYS A 309 9.16 10.54 17.66
C LYS A 309 8.78 10.77 16.20
N GLN A 310 8.83 12.03 15.79
CA GLN A 310 8.71 12.40 14.40
C GLN A 310 10.05 12.16 13.70
N ARG A 311 10.01 11.54 12.52
CA ARG A 311 11.18 11.40 11.65
C ARG A 311 11.42 12.72 10.95
N SER A 312 12.65 13.24 11.03
CA SER A 312 13.12 14.33 10.19
C SER A 312 14.01 13.81 9.06
N TYR A 313 13.97 14.46 7.92
CA TYR A 313 14.81 14.18 6.74
C TYR A 313 15.87 15.26 6.50
N LYS A 314 16.00 16.23 7.40
CA LYS A 314 17.01 17.30 7.38
C LYS A 314 18.13 17.06 8.37
#